data_5e71cce843a9be8b1b15b9ed1e6b4643
#
_entry.id   5e71cce843a9be8b1b15b9ed1e6b4643
#
_cell.length_a   1.000
_cell.length_b   1.000
_cell.length_c   1.000
_cell.angle_alpha   90.00
_cell.angle_beta   90.00
_cell.angle_gamma   90.00
#
_symmetry.space_group_name_H-M   'P 1'
#
loop_
_entity.id
_entity.type
_entity.pdbx_description
1 polymer ?
#
loop_
_entity_poly.entity_id
_entity_poly.type
_entity_poly.pdbx_seq_one_letter_code
_entity_poly.pdbx_strand_id
1 'polypeptide(L)'
;MKPYIEWTKEELVAEKARLEQEFAEVKAKGLNLNISRGKPAAAQLDLTEGMLTVLSKNEDTFAEDGTDCRNYGVLTGIPEARKLIGDICEVPAENVIVYGNASLTIMFDTVARSFLKGVAGCTPWNKLDKVKFLCPVPGYDRHFGVTEYFGVEMINVQMTPEGPDMDMVEKLVAEDEAIKGI
;
A
#
# COMPACT_ATOMS: atom_id res chain seq x y z
N MET A 1 23.34 16.88 -8.61
CA MET A 1 23.13 18.18 -9.29
C MET A 1 23.20 19.25 -8.22
N LYS A 2 23.87 20.41 -8.47
CA LYS A 2 23.96 21.51 -7.50
C LYS A 2 22.54 22.05 -7.23
N PRO A 3 22.12 22.23 -5.96
CA PRO A 3 20.79 22.79 -5.65
C PRO A 3 20.61 24.21 -6.21
N TYR A 4 19.41 24.56 -6.67
CA TYR A 4 19.13 25.90 -7.25
C TYR A 4 19.45 27.06 -6.31
N ILE A 5 19.36 26.86 -4.98
CA ILE A 5 19.69 27.88 -3.98
C ILE A 5 21.17 28.30 -4.03
N GLU A 6 22.04 27.48 -4.59
CA GLU A 6 23.47 27.75 -4.73
C GLU A 6 23.86 28.27 -6.10
N TRP A 7 22.88 28.48 -7.00
CA TRP A 7 23.14 28.96 -8.35
C TRP A 7 23.26 30.50 -8.38
N THR A 8 24.08 30.98 -9.28
CA THR A 8 24.14 32.43 -9.54
C THR A 8 22.89 32.92 -10.25
N LYS A 9 22.68 34.23 -10.25
CA LYS A 9 21.54 34.81 -10.97
C LYS A 9 21.59 34.52 -12.46
N GLU A 10 22.78 34.54 -13.06
CA GLU A 10 23.00 34.23 -14.46
C GLU A 10 22.67 32.78 -14.80
N GLU A 11 23.12 31.85 -13.97
CA GLU A 11 22.78 30.41 -14.10
C GLU A 11 21.28 30.20 -14.01
N LEU A 12 20.59 30.84 -13.05
CA LEU A 12 19.14 30.73 -12.89
C LEU A 12 18.37 31.33 -14.08
N VAL A 13 18.82 32.42 -14.65
CA VAL A 13 18.20 33.04 -15.84
C VAL A 13 18.37 32.14 -17.07
N ALA A 14 19.54 31.55 -17.27
CA ALA A 14 19.78 30.62 -18.36
C ALA A 14 18.93 29.36 -18.23
N GLU A 15 18.85 28.79 -17.03
CA GLU A 15 18.05 27.60 -16.76
C GLU A 15 16.54 27.89 -16.93
N LYS A 16 16.08 29.03 -16.46
CA LYS A 16 14.68 29.43 -16.69
C LYS A 16 14.36 29.51 -18.19
N ALA A 17 15.21 30.12 -19.00
CA ALA A 17 14.99 30.18 -20.43
C ALA A 17 14.96 28.82 -21.11
N ARG A 18 15.84 27.90 -20.69
CA ARG A 18 15.86 26.51 -21.14
C ARG A 18 14.55 25.77 -20.79
N LEU A 19 14.10 25.91 -19.54
CA LEU A 19 12.86 25.26 -19.07
C LEU A 19 11.61 25.84 -19.74
N GLU A 20 11.58 27.15 -20.00
CA GLU A 20 10.48 27.78 -20.72
C GLU A 20 10.40 27.31 -22.19
N GLN A 21 11.54 27.06 -22.83
CA GLN A 21 11.58 26.48 -24.17
C GLN A 21 11.09 25.04 -24.15
N GLU A 22 11.60 24.16 -23.24
CA GLU A 22 11.16 22.78 -23.10
C GLU A 22 9.66 22.68 -22.81
N PHE A 23 9.17 23.56 -21.92
CA PHE A 23 7.73 23.61 -21.62
C PHE A 23 6.90 23.98 -22.85
N ALA A 24 7.35 24.96 -23.64
CA ALA A 24 6.68 25.35 -24.87
C ALA A 24 6.66 24.21 -25.91
N GLU A 25 7.75 23.46 -26.04
CA GLU A 25 7.85 22.29 -26.92
C GLU A 25 6.89 21.15 -26.48
N VAL A 26 6.82 20.85 -25.17
CA VAL A 26 5.88 19.86 -24.64
C VAL A 26 4.44 20.31 -24.83
N LYS A 27 4.15 21.59 -24.57
CA LYS A 27 2.82 22.18 -24.78
C LYS A 27 2.37 22.12 -26.24
N ALA A 28 3.30 22.34 -27.17
CA ALA A 28 3.01 22.27 -28.63
C ALA A 28 2.61 20.86 -29.08
N LYS A 29 2.98 19.80 -28.34
CA LYS A 29 2.56 18.42 -28.65
C LYS A 29 1.07 18.18 -28.44
N GLY A 30 0.33 19.10 -27.81
CA GLY A 30 -1.12 18.99 -27.61
C GLY A 30 -1.55 17.78 -26.78
N LEU A 31 -0.71 17.31 -25.86
CA LEU A 31 -0.98 16.12 -25.06
C LEU A 31 -2.19 16.34 -24.15
N ASN A 32 -3.12 15.38 -24.16
CA ASN A 32 -4.25 15.34 -23.23
C ASN A 32 -4.01 14.25 -22.18
N LEU A 33 -3.26 14.60 -21.14
CA LEU A 33 -2.85 13.68 -20.08
C LEU A 33 -3.66 13.93 -18.83
N ASN A 34 -4.28 12.87 -18.32
CA ASN A 34 -4.97 12.90 -17.03
C ASN A 34 -4.07 12.28 -15.96
N ILE A 35 -3.51 13.10 -15.09
CA ILE A 35 -2.66 12.69 -13.97
C ILE A 35 -3.38 12.74 -12.62
N SER A 36 -4.70 12.93 -12.62
CA SER A 36 -5.47 13.04 -11.37
C SER A 36 -5.59 11.72 -10.60
N ARG A 37 -5.39 10.59 -11.28
CA ARG A 37 -5.40 9.25 -10.67
C ARG A 37 -4.46 8.31 -11.41
N GLY A 38 -3.73 7.49 -10.63
CA GLY A 38 -2.94 6.37 -11.16
C GLY A 38 -3.87 5.21 -11.57
N LYS A 39 -4.32 5.21 -12.82
CA LYS A 39 -5.13 4.14 -13.41
C LYS A 39 -4.36 3.47 -14.54
N PRO A 40 -4.41 2.12 -14.66
CA PRO A 40 -3.89 1.44 -15.83
C PRO A 40 -4.56 1.97 -17.11
N ALA A 41 -3.79 2.13 -18.18
CA ALA A 41 -4.32 2.43 -19.50
C ALA A 41 -5.10 1.22 -20.07
N ALA A 42 -6.00 1.45 -21.02
CA ALA A 42 -6.80 0.38 -21.63
C ALA A 42 -5.93 -0.77 -22.15
N ALA A 43 -4.85 -0.48 -22.86
CA ALA A 43 -3.92 -1.49 -23.37
C ALA A 43 -3.24 -2.34 -22.27
N GLN A 44 -3.10 -1.81 -21.05
CA GLN A 44 -2.60 -2.58 -19.91
C GLN A 44 -3.70 -3.51 -19.35
N LEU A 45 -4.94 -3.06 -19.34
CA LEU A 45 -6.09 -3.88 -18.92
C LEU A 45 -6.37 -5.00 -19.91
N ASP A 46 -6.18 -4.77 -21.20
CA ASP A 46 -6.36 -5.76 -22.28
C ASP A 46 -5.44 -6.99 -22.08
N LEU A 47 -4.29 -6.83 -21.41
CA LEU A 47 -3.39 -7.94 -21.07
C LEU A 47 -4.05 -9.01 -20.19
N THR A 48 -5.09 -8.64 -19.47
CA THR A 48 -5.80 -9.53 -18.54
C THR A 48 -7.17 -9.97 -19.06
N GLU A 49 -7.55 -9.60 -20.29
CA GLU A 49 -8.86 -9.94 -20.87
C GLU A 49 -9.15 -11.45 -20.85
N GLY A 50 -8.12 -12.27 -21.08
CA GLY A 50 -8.24 -13.72 -21.04
C GLY A 50 -8.71 -14.26 -19.67
N MET A 51 -8.52 -13.53 -18.57
CA MET A 51 -9.01 -13.94 -17.25
C MET A 51 -10.53 -14.06 -17.18
N LEU A 52 -11.27 -13.32 -18.02
CA LEU A 52 -12.73 -13.35 -18.05
C LEU A 52 -13.30 -14.71 -18.51
N THR A 53 -12.50 -15.54 -19.14
CA THR A 53 -12.91 -16.81 -19.73
C THR A 53 -12.17 -18.04 -19.19
N VAL A 54 -11.26 -17.88 -18.23
CA VAL A 54 -10.50 -19.02 -17.67
C VAL A 54 -11.38 -20.00 -16.91
N LEU A 55 -12.48 -19.55 -16.30
CA LEU A 55 -13.46 -20.40 -15.62
C LEU A 55 -14.65 -20.67 -16.54
N SER A 56 -14.44 -21.44 -17.60
CA SER A 56 -15.45 -21.69 -18.64
C SER A 56 -16.13 -23.06 -18.53
N LYS A 57 -15.61 -23.97 -17.72
CA LYS A 57 -16.13 -25.33 -17.52
C LYS A 57 -16.28 -25.62 -16.04
N ASN A 58 -17.08 -26.65 -15.70
CA ASN A 58 -17.26 -27.08 -14.32
C ASN A 58 -15.94 -27.52 -13.66
N GLU A 59 -15.07 -28.19 -14.42
CA GLU A 59 -13.78 -28.67 -13.94
C GLU A 59 -12.87 -27.51 -13.48
N ASP A 60 -13.00 -26.34 -14.11
CA ASP A 60 -12.20 -25.14 -13.80
C ASP A 60 -12.59 -24.51 -12.44
N THR A 61 -13.67 -24.98 -11.81
CA THR A 61 -14.20 -24.40 -10.57
C THR A 61 -13.74 -25.14 -9.30
N PHE A 62 -12.86 -26.12 -9.44
CA PHE A 62 -12.30 -26.85 -8.32
C PHE A 62 -10.85 -26.45 -8.08
N ALA A 63 -10.50 -26.22 -6.80
CA ALA A 63 -9.13 -26.04 -6.37
C ALA A 63 -8.36 -27.38 -6.42
N GLU A 64 -7.03 -27.35 -6.34
CA GLU A 64 -6.17 -28.55 -6.41
C GLU A 64 -6.45 -29.55 -5.29
N ASP A 65 -6.97 -29.11 -4.15
CA ASP A 65 -7.38 -29.97 -3.03
C ASP A 65 -8.80 -30.54 -3.18
N GLY A 66 -9.46 -30.29 -4.31
CA GLY A 66 -10.82 -30.74 -4.61
C GLY A 66 -11.92 -29.83 -4.06
N THR A 67 -11.59 -28.70 -3.47
CA THR A 67 -12.58 -27.72 -2.98
C THR A 67 -13.38 -27.15 -4.16
N ASP A 68 -14.70 -27.22 -4.08
CA ASP A 68 -15.61 -26.57 -5.04
C ASP A 68 -15.70 -25.06 -4.72
N CYS A 69 -15.02 -24.25 -5.50
CA CYS A 69 -14.93 -22.80 -5.31
C CYS A 69 -16.25 -22.05 -5.57
N ARG A 70 -17.28 -22.71 -6.06
CA ARG A 70 -18.63 -22.13 -6.18
C ARG A 70 -19.38 -22.08 -4.84
N ASN A 71 -18.81 -22.69 -3.81
CA ASN A 71 -19.40 -22.75 -2.49
C ASN A 71 -18.54 -21.95 -1.48
N TYR A 72 -19.07 -21.72 -0.30
CA TYR A 72 -18.37 -21.07 0.81
C TYR A 72 -17.66 -22.11 1.70
N GLY A 73 -16.79 -21.62 2.62
CA GLY A 73 -16.18 -22.47 3.66
C GLY A 73 -14.65 -22.39 3.72
N VAL A 74 -14.00 -21.84 2.70
CA VAL A 74 -12.54 -21.66 2.69
C VAL A 74 -12.20 -20.29 3.28
N LEU A 75 -11.79 -20.28 4.56
CA LEU A 75 -11.58 -19.01 5.31
C LEU A 75 -10.26 -18.33 5.00
N THR A 76 -9.25 -19.06 4.57
CA THR A 76 -7.88 -18.55 4.39
C THR A 76 -7.46 -18.38 2.94
N GLY A 77 -8.33 -18.74 2.01
CA GLY A 77 -8.04 -18.80 0.58
C GLY A 77 -7.65 -20.20 0.09
N ILE A 78 -7.82 -20.46 -1.20
CA ILE A 78 -7.48 -21.75 -1.81
C ILE A 78 -5.96 -21.98 -1.81
N PRO A 79 -5.49 -23.24 -1.82
CA PRO A 79 -4.08 -23.57 -1.71
C PRO A 79 -3.21 -22.85 -2.77
N GLU A 80 -3.66 -22.81 -4.03
CA GLU A 80 -2.93 -22.18 -5.14
C GLU A 80 -2.74 -20.69 -4.92
N ALA A 81 -3.78 -19.98 -4.43
CA ALA A 81 -3.70 -18.55 -4.17
C ALA A 81 -2.76 -18.26 -3.00
N ARG A 82 -2.82 -19.05 -1.93
CA ARG A 82 -1.94 -18.93 -0.77
C ARG A 82 -0.49 -19.20 -1.15
N LYS A 83 -0.25 -20.24 -1.97
CA LYS A 83 1.07 -20.55 -2.46
C LYS A 83 1.62 -19.43 -3.35
N LEU A 84 0.84 -18.95 -4.33
CA LEU A 84 1.24 -17.88 -5.25
C LEU A 84 1.64 -16.60 -4.48
N ILE A 85 0.81 -16.18 -3.53
CA ILE A 85 1.12 -14.98 -2.74
C ILE A 85 2.29 -15.23 -1.78
N GLY A 86 2.37 -16.43 -1.22
CA GLY A 86 3.51 -16.84 -0.39
C GLY A 86 4.84 -16.77 -1.15
N ASP A 87 4.88 -17.30 -2.37
CA ASP A 87 6.06 -17.25 -3.24
C ASP A 87 6.45 -15.81 -3.59
N ILE A 88 5.46 -14.91 -3.86
CA ILE A 88 5.72 -13.49 -4.15
C ILE A 88 6.24 -12.74 -2.91
N CYS A 89 5.70 -13.04 -1.74
CA CYS A 89 6.06 -12.36 -0.50
C CYS A 89 7.22 -13.03 0.25
N GLU A 90 7.78 -14.13 -0.27
CA GLU A 90 8.84 -14.92 0.35
C GLU A 90 8.47 -15.42 1.76
N VAL A 91 7.20 -15.82 1.94
CA VAL A 91 6.68 -16.38 3.19
C VAL A 91 6.00 -17.74 2.96
N PRO A 92 6.02 -18.66 3.95
CA PRO A 92 5.32 -19.93 3.85
C PRO A 92 3.82 -19.75 3.58
N ALA A 93 3.22 -20.59 2.71
CA ALA A 93 1.81 -20.51 2.34
C ALA A 93 0.85 -20.62 3.55
N GLU A 94 1.25 -21.33 4.61
CA GLU A 94 0.49 -21.43 5.87
C GLU A 94 0.37 -20.09 6.61
N ASN A 95 1.27 -19.15 6.36
CA ASN A 95 1.24 -17.81 6.93
C ASN A 95 0.47 -16.81 6.06
N VAL A 96 -0.11 -17.26 4.93
CA VAL A 96 -0.86 -16.42 4.00
C VAL A 96 -2.35 -16.60 4.21
N ILE A 97 -3.07 -15.50 4.34
CA ILE A 97 -4.53 -15.44 4.30
C ILE A 97 -4.93 -14.56 3.11
N VAL A 98 -5.65 -15.15 2.15
CA VAL A 98 -6.14 -14.44 0.96
C VAL A 98 -7.64 -14.22 1.12
N TYR A 99 -8.03 -12.97 1.34
CA TYR A 99 -9.44 -12.59 1.36
C TYR A 99 -9.64 -11.13 0.93
N GLY A 100 -10.75 -10.87 0.27
CA GLY A 100 -11.05 -9.53 -0.21
C GLY A 100 -10.11 -9.03 -1.32
N ASN A 101 -10.50 -7.99 -2.01
CA ASN A 101 -9.75 -7.41 -3.12
C ASN A 101 -9.39 -5.93 -2.92
N ALA A 102 -9.69 -5.38 -1.75
CA ALA A 102 -9.44 -3.99 -1.41
C ALA A 102 -8.58 -3.91 -0.14
N SER A 103 -7.29 -3.63 -0.30
CA SER A 103 -6.32 -3.56 0.80
C SER A 103 -6.73 -2.59 1.91
N LEU A 104 -7.30 -1.43 1.57
CA LEU A 104 -7.78 -0.47 2.57
C LEU A 104 -8.91 -1.03 3.45
N THR A 105 -9.81 -1.84 2.88
CA THR A 105 -10.86 -2.52 3.66
C THR A 105 -10.24 -3.54 4.62
N ILE A 106 -9.26 -4.30 4.18
CA ILE A 106 -8.54 -5.28 4.99
C ILE A 106 -7.79 -4.59 6.14
N MET A 107 -7.09 -3.49 5.84
CA MET A 107 -6.40 -2.68 6.86
C MET A 107 -7.38 -2.13 7.89
N PHE A 108 -8.50 -1.55 7.44
CA PHE A 108 -9.54 -1.04 8.35
C PHE A 108 -10.09 -2.14 9.25
N ASP A 109 -10.47 -3.31 8.69
CA ASP A 109 -10.98 -4.44 9.45
C ASP A 109 -9.95 -4.94 10.47
N THR A 110 -8.68 -5.03 10.08
CA THR A 110 -7.58 -5.44 10.97
C THR A 110 -7.42 -4.49 12.15
N VAL A 111 -7.40 -3.18 11.90
CA VAL A 111 -7.30 -2.16 12.95
C VAL A 111 -8.56 -2.20 13.84
N ALA A 112 -9.76 -2.28 13.24
CA ALA A 112 -11.01 -2.38 13.99
C ALA A 112 -11.04 -3.60 14.92
N ARG A 113 -10.60 -4.76 14.45
CA ARG A 113 -10.49 -5.98 15.28
C ARG A 113 -9.49 -5.81 16.41
N SER A 114 -8.37 -5.17 16.14
CA SER A 114 -7.36 -4.88 17.16
C SER A 114 -7.92 -3.99 18.27
N PHE A 115 -8.72 -2.99 17.90
CA PHE A 115 -9.42 -2.14 18.87
C PHE A 115 -10.46 -2.91 19.68
N LEU A 116 -11.24 -3.78 19.05
CA LEU A 116 -12.37 -4.46 19.69
C LEU A 116 -11.99 -5.74 20.45
N LYS A 117 -11.01 -6.49 19.95
CA LYS A 117 -10.69 -7.83 20.43
C LYS A 117 -9.23 -8.01 20.86
N GLY A 118 -8.36 -7.09 20.51
CA GLY A 118 -6.91 -7.23 20.67
C GLY A 118 -6.30 -8.10 19.56
N VAL A 119 -4.98 -8.20 19.59
CA VAL A 119 -4.18 -8.99 18.65
C VAL A 119 -3.51 -10.12 19.42
N ALA A 120 -3.58 -11.35 18.92
CA ALA A 120 -2.90 -12.52 19.49
C ALA A 120 -3.05 -12.69 21.02
N GLY A 121 -4.24 -12.38 21.55
CA GLY A 121 -4.52 -12.48 22.99
C GLY A 121 -4.12 -11.25 23.81
N CYS A 122 -3.56 -10.22 23.19
CA CYS A 122 -3.26 -8.95 23.87
C CYS A 122 -4.53 -8.16 24.22
N THR A 123 -4.38 -7.22 25.15
CA THR A 123 -5.45 -6.30 25.54
C THR A 123 -6.02 -5.56 24.32
N PRO A 124 -7.34 -5.51 24.13
CA PRO A 124 -7.97 -4.69 23.10
C PRO A 124 -7.49 -3.23 23.17
N TRP A 125 -7.20 -2.65 22.02
CA TRP A 125 -6.60 -1.31 21.99
C TRP A 125 -7.53 -0.22 22.53
N ASN A 126 -8.86 -0.40 22.45
CA ASN A 126 -9.82 0.51 23.06
C ASN A 126 -9.83 0.49 24.59
N LYS A 127 -9.07 -0.39 25.24
CA LYS A 127 -8.88 -0.46 26.70
C LYS A 127 -7.52 0.05 27.13
N LEU A 128 -6.68 0.46 26.18
CA LEU A 128 -5.40 1.11 26.46
C LEU A 128 -5.61 2.61 26.62
N ASP A 129 -4.82 3.22 27.50
CA ASP A 129 -4.85 4.68 27.69
C ASP A 129 -4.50 5.44 26.41
N LYS A 130 -3.61 4.87 25.60
CA LYS A 130 -3.13 5.48 24.37
C LYS A 130 -2.69 4.42 23.36
N VAL A 131 -2.95 4.71 22.09
CA VAL A 131 -2.46 3.94 20.93
C VAL A 131 -1.77 4.90 19.98
N LYS A 132 -0.60 4.53 19.52
CA LYS A 132 0.20 5.30 18.56
C LYS A 132 0.58 4.45 17.36
N PHE A 133 0.73 5.10 16.20
CA PHE A 133 1.26 4.52 14.96
C PHE A 133 2.39 5.37 14.41
N LEU A 134 3.40 4.70 13.89
CA LEU A 134 4.44 5.33 13.10
C LEU A 134 3.92 5.52 11.67
N CYS A 135 4.10 6.71 11.14
CA CYS A 135 3.60 7.10 9.82
C CYS A 135 4.76 7.58 8.95
N PRO A 136 5.30 6.73 8.05
CA PRO A 136 6.32 7.15 7.10
C PRO A 136 5.80 8.26 6.18
N VAL A 137 6.50 9.39 6.13
CA VAL A 137 6.09 10.60 5.39
C VAL A 137 7.21 11.01 4.43
N PRO A 138 6.89 11.27 3.14
CA PRO A 138 5.58 11.24 2.51
C PRO A 138 5.02 9.81 2.34
N GLY A 139 3.69 9.66 2.47
CA GLY A 139 2.99 8.39 2.37
C GLY A 139 1.60 8.54 1.75
N TYR A 140 0.86 7.44 1.67
CA TYR A 140 -0.49 7.47 1.12
C TYR A 140 -1.50 7.90 2.19
N ASP A 141 -2.20 9.01 1.95
CA ASP A 141 -3.10 9.67 2.89
C ASP A 141 -4.23 8.79 3.43
N ARG A 142 -4.67 7.80 2.66
CA ARG A 142 -5.76 6.89 3.05
C ARG A 142 -5.36 5.97 4.21
N HIS A 143 -4.09 5.57 4.28
CA HIS A 143 -3.59 4.79 5.43
C HIS A 143 -3.64 5.62 6.71
N PHE A 144 -3.23 6.86 6.65
CA PHE A 144 -3.32 7.80 7.77
C PHE A 144 -4.77 8.10 8.18
N GLY A 145 -5.68 8.17 7.19
CA GLY A 145 -7.11 8.34 7.46
C GLY A 145 -7.73 7.18 8.26
N VAL A 146 -7.24 5.95 8.11
CA VAL A 146 -7.68 4.81 8.95
C VAL A 146 -7.24 5.03 10.40
N THR A 147 -5.98 5.38 10.64
CA THR A 147 -5.47 5.62 12.00
C THR A 147 -6.16 6.82 12.66
N GLU A 148 -6.35 7.91 11.91
CA GLU A 148 -7.08 9.11 12.37
C GLU A 148 -8.51 8.77 12.79
N TYR A 149 -9.23 7.98 11.98
CA TYR A 149 -10.60 7.57 12.26
C TYR A 149 -10.76 6.87 13.62
N PHE A 150 -9.76 6.06 14.02
CA PHE A 150 -9.76 5.38 15.31
C PHE A 150 -9.15 6.20 16.45
N GLY A 151 -8.80 7.46 16.23
CA GLY A 151 -8.18 8.33 17.23
C GLY A 151 -6.77 7.91 17.63
N VAL A 152 -6.07 7.21 16.76
CA VAL A 152 -4.68 6.81 16.97
C VAL A 152 -3.76 8.03 16.83
N GLU A 153 -2.86 8.23 17.78
CA GLU A 153 -1.83 9.26 17.65
C GLU A 153 -0.80 8.85 16.58
N MET A 154 -0.59 9.72 15.63
CA MET A 154 0.34 9.49 14.52
C MET A 154 1.69 10.16 14.79
N ILE A 155 2.77 9.40 14.68
CA ILE A 155 4.16 9.87 14.80
C ILE A 155 4.78 9.79 13.41
N ASN A 156 5.19 10.94 12.88
CA ASN A 156 5.83 10.97 11.57
C ASN A 156 7.23 10.35 11.62
N VAL A 157 7.50 9.46 10.68
CA VAL A 157 8.82 8.89 10.40
C VAL A 157 9.29 9.39 9.04
N GLN A 158 10.51 9.89 8.98
CA GLN A 158 11.06 10.42 7.74
C GLN A 158 11.38 9.28 6.77
N MET A 159 11.11 9.50 5.47
CA MET A 159 11.55 8.63 4.39
C MET A 159 12.98 8.96 3.98
N THR A 160 13.78 7.93 3.72
CA THR A 160 15.09 7.97 3.08
C THR A 160 14.99 7.41 1.66
N PRO A 161 16.04 7.50 0.82
CA PRO A 161 16.04 6.85 -0.49
C PRO A 161 15.85 5.32 -0.44
N GLU A 162 16.19 4.68 0.67
CA GLU A 162 16.10 3.23 0.88
C GLU A 162 14.77 2.80 1.53
N GLY A 163 13.99 3.73 2.06
CA GLY A 163 12.74 3.47 2.76
C GLY A 163 12.56 4.34 4.01
N PRO A 164 11.71 3.94 4.96
CA PRO A 164 11.59 4.64 6.23
C PRO A 164 12.92 4.67 7.00
N ASP A 165 13.14 5.73 7.78
CA ASP A 165 14.27 5.80 8.72
C ASP A 165 14.10 4.72 9.81
N MET A 166 14.71 3.56 9.58
CA MET A 166 14.57 2.40 10.46
C MET A 166 15.27 2.58 11.80
N ASP A 167 16.34 3.36 11.88
CA ASP A 167 17.01 3.67 13.16
C ASP A 167 16.07 4.47 14.05
N MET A 168 15.34 5.43 13.48
CA MET A 168 14.28 6.16 14.17
C MET A 168 13.13 5.24 14.59
N VAL A 169 12.70 4.33 13.71
CA VAL A 169 11.62 3.36 14.01
C VAL A 169 12.01 2.49 15.20
N GLU A 170 13.17 1.85 15.15
CA GLU A 170 13.65 0.96 16.21
C GLU A 170 13.74 1.67 17.56
N LYS A 171 14.30 2.88 17.56
CA LYS A 171 14.39 3.68 18.77
C LYS A 171 13.02 4.00 19.37
N LEU A 172 12.08 4.49 18.56
CA LEU A 172 10.74 4.88 19.01
C LEU A 172 9.97 3.67 19.56
N VAL A 173 10.02 2.52 18.89
CA VAL A 173 9.34 1.29 19.33
C VAL A 173 9.95 0.73 20.62
N ALA A 174 11.27 0.86 20.80
CA ALA A 174 11.93 0.42 22.03
C ALA A 174 11.61 1.31 23.25
N GLU A 175 11.32 2.59 23.03
CA GLU A 175 11.10 3.58 24.09
C GLU A 175 9.61 3.77 24.44
N ASP A 176 8.67 3.40 23.56
CA ASP A 176 7.24 3.69 23.73
C ASP A 176 6.34 2.50 23.39
N GLU A 177 5.88 1.82 24.44
CA GLU A 177 4.96 0.67 24.33
C GLU A 177 3.56 1.03 23.77
N ALA A 178 3.20 2.31 23.71
CA ALA A 178 1.94 2.74 23.10
C ALA A 178 1.94 2.63 21.57
N ILE A 179 3.11 2.49 20.95
CA ILE A 179 3.25 2.27 19.51
C ILE A 179 2.84 0.83 19.17
N LYS A 180 1.81 0.67 18.34
CA LYS A 180 1.20 -0.61 18.01
C LYS A 180 1.32 -0.98 16.54
N GLY A 181 1.83 -0.08 15.70
CA GLY A 181 2.01 -0.33 14.28
C GLY A 181 2.73 0.79 13.53
N ILE A 182 3.03 0.52 12.28
CA ILE A 182 3.64 1.40 11.31
C ILE A 182 2.88 1.29 10.00
#